data_dff69c3d28391b44344e42e98fb6fa2e
#
_entry.id   dff69c3d28391b44344e42e98fb6fa2e
#
_cell.length_a   1.000
_cell.length_b   1.000
_cell.length_c   1.000
_cell.angle_alpha   90.00
_cell.angle_beta   90.00
_cell.angle_gamma   90.00
#
_symmetry.space_group_name_H-M   'P 1'
#
loop_
_entity.id
_entity.type
_entity.pdbx_description
1 polymer ?
#
loop_
_entity_poly.entity_id
_entity_poly.type
_entity_poly.pdbx_seq_one_letter_code
_entity_poly.pdbx_strand_id
1 'polypeptide(L)'
;RLERHDAGRILIDGIEVSDDRHKLDALRQEVGMVFQQFNLFSHLSVLDNLTLAPRRVRKLSREEARDRAMALLTRVGLEDHAHKYPHALSGGQQQRVAIARALAMQPRVMLFDEPTSALDPEMVKEVLDVMRQLADSGMTMLVVTHEMGFAREVADRVLFFDDGRIAFEAPPTDFFGGRHDNARVKAFLSRVAH
;
A
#
# COMPACT_ATOMS: atom_id res chain seq x y z
N ARG A 1 1.09 -3.60 14.43
CA ARG A 1 -0.16 -4.32 14.58
C ARG A 1 -1.20 -3.35 15.11
N LEU A 2 -2.30 -3.21 14.40
CA LEU A 2 -3.41 -2.34 14.78
C LEU A 2 -4.34 -3.08 15.75
N GLU A 3 -4.64 -4.36 15.44
CA GLU A 3 -5.45 -5.24 16.26
C GLU A 3 -4.70 -6.52 16.63
N ARG A 4 -5.14 -7.20 17.67
CA ARG A 4 -4.62 -8.50 18.06
C ARG A 4 -5.31 -9.59 17.25
N HIS A 5 -4.56 -10.56 16.75
CA HIS A 5 -5.13 -11.78 16.19
C HIS A 5 -5.54 -12.72 17.34
N ASP A 6 -6.64 -13.44 17.13
CA ASP A 6 -7.20 -14.32 18.17
C ASP A 6 -6.43 -15.64 18.28
N ALA A 7 -5.92 -16.16 17.16
CA ALA A 7 -5.21 -17.43 17.10
C ALA A 7 -4.22 -17.45 15.93
N GLY A 8 -3.34 -18.44 15.92
CA GLY A 8 -2.33 -18.63 14.88
C GLY A 8 -1.07 -17.80 15.07
N ARG A 9 -0.24 -17.73 14.05
CA ARG A 9 1.00 -16.96 14.04
C ARG A 9 1.09 -16.12 12.78
N ILE A 10 1.57 -14.90 12.93
CA ILE A 10 1.89 -14.01 11.80
C ILE A 10 3.39 -13.80 11.80
N LEU A 11 4.04 -14.10 10.68
CA LEU A 11 5.47 -13.86 10.48
C LEU A 11 5.64 -12.83 9.35
N ILE A 12 6.50 -11.86 9.58
CA ILE A 12 6.91 -10.88 8.57
C ILE A 12 8.42 -10.94 8.50
N ASP A 13 8.95 -11.31 7.35
CA ASP A 13 10.38 -11.51 7.13
C ASP A 13 11.03 -12.44 8.19
N GLY A 14 10.32 -13.53 8.55
CA GLY A 14 10.76 -14.49 9.58
C GLY A 14 10.61 -14.02 11.02
N ILE A 15 10.19 -12.77 11.25
CA ILE A 15 9.97 -12.21 12.59
C ILE A 15 8.51 -12.43 12.99
N GLU A 16 8.28 -13.10 14.11
CA GLU A 16 6.94 -13.33 14.64
C GLU A 16 6.36 -12.06 15.27
N VAL A 17 5.13 -11.73 14.88
CA VAL A 17 4.36 -10.63 15.46
C VAL A 17 3.93 -11.01 16.87
N SER A 18 4.58 -10.46 17.88
CA SER A 18 4.35 -10.74 19.30
C SER A 18 3.78 -9.54 20.04
N ASP A 19 3.48 -9.68 21.34
CA ASP A 19 3.06 -8.59 22.23
C ASP A 19 4.25 -7.80 22.79
N ASP A 20 5.49 -8.20 22.50
CA ASP A 20 6.70 -7.46 22.87
C ASP A 20 6.75 -6.12 22.12
N ARG A 21 6.70 -5.01 22.87
CA ARG A 21 6.69 -3.65 22.30
C ARG A 21 7.92 -3.36 21.45
N HIS A 22 9.11 -3.79 21.88
CA HIS A 22 10.34 -3.54 21.14
C HIS A 22 10.35 -4.26 19.79
N LYS A 23 9.89 -5.51 19.77
CA LYS A 23 9.76 -6.29 18.53
C LYS A 23 8.68 -5.71 17.61
N LEU A 24 7.56 -5.26 18.17
CA LEU A 24 6.50 -4.60 17.40
C LEU A 24 6.97 -3.27 16.80
N ASP A 25 7.71 -2.45 17.55
CA ASP A 25 8.18 -1.17 17.04
C ASP A 25 9.26 -1.37 15.96
N ALA A 26 10.12 -2.37 16.08
CA ALA A 26 11.04 -2.77 15.02
C ALA A 26 10.29 -3.25 13.77
N LEU A 27 9.29 -4.12 13.95
CA LEU A 27 8.48 -4.65 12.85
C LEU A 27 7.70 -3.55 12.11
N ARG A 28 7.11 -2.60 12.84
CA ARG A 28 6.39 -1.46 12.25
C ARG A 28 7.26 -0.57 11.38
N GLN A 29 8.57 -0.58 11.60
CA GLN A 29 9.50 0.15 10.75
C GLN A 29 9.71 -0.55 9.40
N GLU A 30 9.55 -1.86 9.35
CA GLU A 30 9.74 -2.68 8.15
C GLU A 30 8.46 -2.89 7.33
N VAL A 31 7.32 -2.41 7.83
CA VAL A 31 6.02 -2.52 7.17
C VAL A 31 5.43 -1.15 6.92
N GLY A 32 5.28 -0.79 5.65
CA GLY A 32 4.51 0.39 5.24
C GLY A 32 3.03 0.02 5.10
N MET A 33 2.13 0.94 5.42
CA MET A 33 0.69 0.75 5.22
C MET A 33 0.07 1.99 4.59
N VAL A 34 -0.74 1.77 3.57
CA VAL A 34 -1.53 2.77 2.86
C VAL A 34 -2.99 2.38 2.98
N PHE A 35 -3.80 3.30 3.50
CA PHE A 35 -5.22 3.10 3.75
C PHE A 35 -6.08 3.68 2.63
N GLN A 36 -7.34 3.29 2.58
CA GLN A 36 -8.37 3.88 1.73
C GLN A 36 -8.49 5.40 1.96
N GLN A 37 -8.50 5.83 3.22
CA GLN A 37 -8.36 7.24 3.59
C GLN A 37 -6.88 7.58 3.64
N PHE A 38 -6.48 8.69 3.05
CA PHE A 38 -5.08 9.08 2.87
C PHE A 38 -4.31 9.25 4.19
N ASN A 39 -5.01 9.61 5.26
CA ASN A 39 -4.49 9.77 6.62
C ASN A 39 -3.25 10.67 6.72
N LEU A 40 -3.18 11.69 5.86
CA LEU A 40 -2.12 12.68 5.92
C LEU A 40 -2.32 13.61 7.13
N PHE A 41 -1.21 14.04 7.71
CA PHE A 41 -1.24 15.06 8.74
C PHE A 41 -1.62 16.41 8.12
N SER A 42 -2.84 16.85 8.30
CA SER A 42 -3.41 18.05 7.66
C SER A 42 -2.71 19.36 8.02
N HIS A 43 -2.09 19.41 9.21
CA HIS A 43 -1.34 20.55 9.73
C HIS A 43 0.13 20.58 9.30
N LEU A 44 0.59 19.59 8.55
CA LEU A 44 1.94 19.47 8.01
C LEU A 44 1.93 19.64 6.49
N SER A 45 3.00 20.24 5.95
CA SER A 45 3.24 20.24 4.50
C SER A 45 3.42 18.82 3.98
N VAL A 46 3.35 18.63 2.65
CA VAL A 46 3.67 17.37 2.00
C VAL A 46 5.07 16.89 2.38
N LEU A 47 6.06 17.76 2.30
CA LEU A 47 7.45 17.45 2.65
C LEU A 47 7.58 17.05 4.13
N ASP A 48 6.90 17.75 5.03
CA ASP A 48 6.93 17.44 6.45
C ASP A 48 6.23 16.10 6.75
N ASN A 49 5.15 15.77 6.05
CA ASN A 49 4.51 14.45 6.13
C ASN A 49 5.50 13.32 5.81
N LEU A 50 6.36 13.49 4.80
CA LEU A 50 7.33 12.47 4.40
C LEU A 50 8.56 12.44 5.32
N THR A 51 8.97 13.58 5.88
CA THR A 51 10.23 13.66 6.65
C THR A 51 10.06 13.37 8.14
N LEU A 52 8.85 13.46 8.68
CA LEU A 52 8.58 13.33 10.12
C LEU A 52 9.04 11.95 10.65
N ALA A 53 8.55 10.85 10.08
CA ALA A 53 8.85 9.51 10.55
C ALA A 53 10.33 9.12 10.35
N PRO A 54 10.96 9.32 9.19
CA PRO A 54 12.40 9.07 9.00
C PRO A 54 13.28 9.79 10.02
N ARG A 55 12.97 11.04 10.35
CA ARG A 55 13.72 11.80 11.37
C ARG A 55 13.48 11.30 12.77
N ARG A 56 12.24 11.01 13.14
CA ARG A 56 11.87 10.61 14.51
C ARG A 56 12.23 9.18 14.83
N VAL A 57 12.04 8.27 13.89
CA VAL A 57 12.15 6.83 14.07
C VAL A 57 13.50 6.30 13.58
N ARG A 58 13.85 6.59 12.31
CA ARG A 58 15.13 6.16 11.70
C ARG A 58 16.31 7.06 12.07
N LYS A 59 16.05 8.17 12.82
CA LYS A 59 17.06 9.13 13.28
C LYS A 59 17.87 9.79 12.16
N LEU A 60 17.29 9.91 10.97
CA LEU A 60 17.93 10.63 9.87
C LEU A 60 18.10 12.12 10.22
N SER A 61 19.15 12.70 9.70
CA SER A 61 19.35 14.13 9.70
C SER A 61 18.22 14.85 8.93
N ARG A 62 18.10 16.14 9.09
CA ARG A 62 17.11 16.95 8.37
C ARG A 62 17.38 16.92 6.86
N GLU A 63 18.62 16.97 6.48
CA GLU A 63 19.07 16.97 5.08
C GLU A 63 18.78 15.60 4.41
N GLU A 64 19.25 14.50 4.98
CA GLU A 64 19.00 13.15 4.48
C GLU A 64 17.50 12.84 4.34
N ALA A 65 16.69 13.22 5.34
CA ALA A 65 15.25 13.01 5.30
C ALA A 65 14.59 13.85 4.17
N ARG A 66 15.07 15.09 3.96
CA ARG A 66 14.58 15.97 2.89
C ARG A 66 14.93 15.41 1.51
N ASP A 67 16.18 15.03 1.29
CA ASP A 67 16.64 14.50 0.01
C ASP A 67 15.87 13.23 -0.35
N ARG A 68 15.70 12.31 0.62
CA ARG A 68 14.86 11.12 0.44
C ARG A 68 13.42 11.47 0.10
N ALA A 69 12.83 12.41 0.82
CA ALA A 69 11.46 12.84 0.58
C ALA A 69 11.29 13.47 -0.81
N MET A 70 12.21 14.32 -1.24
CA MET A 70 12.18 14.93 -2.58
C MET A 70 12.31 13.87 -3.67
N ALA A 71 13.24 12.92 -3.55
CA ALA A 71 13.38 11.83 -4.51
C ALA A 71 12.09 10.99 -4.63
N LEU A 72 11.39 10.74 -3.50
CA LEU A 72 10.10 10.04 -3.51
C LEU A 72 8.99 10.88 -4.12
N LEU A 73 8.96 12.19 -3.87
CA LEU A 73 7.99 13.10 -4.50
C LEU A 73 8.18 13.16 -6.00
N THR A 74 9.41 13.20 -6.49
CA THR A 74 9.71 13.10 -7.94
C THR A 74 9.21 11.76 -8.49
N ARG A 75 9.45 10.64 -7.79
CA ARG A 75 8.99 9.31 -8.22
C ARG A 75 7.46 9.22 -8.35
N VAL A 76 6.71 9.96 -7.54
CA VAL A 76 5.23 9.99 -7.62
C VAL A 76 4.70 11.21 -8.39
N GLY A 77 5.57 12.01 -9.04
CA GLY A 77 5.22 13.18 -9.86
C GLY A 77 4.62 14.34 -9.07
N LEU A 78 5.14 14.61 -7.86
CA LEU A 78 4.61 15.63 -6.95
C LEU A 78 5.70 16.53 -6.34
N GLU A 79 6.88 16.64 -6.95
CA GLU A 79 7.98 17.49 -6.46
C GLU A 79 7.58 18.95 -6.28
N ASP A 80 6.80 19.51 -7.20
CA ASP A 80 6.31 20.89 -7.14
C ASP A 80 5.26 21.11 -6.03
N HIS A 81 4.80 20.03 -5.41
CA HIS A 81 3.80 20.08 -4.35
C HIS A 81 4.40 19.94 -2.95
N ALA A 82 5.73 19.87 -2.82
CA ALA A 82 6.44 19.63 -1.56
C ALA A 82 6.02 20.58 -0.43
N HIS A 83 5.75 21.83 -0.74
CA HIS A 83 5.40 22.88 0.23
C HIS A 83 3.88 23.09 0.39
N LYS A 84 3.06 22.39 -0.38
CA LYS A 84 1.59 22.45 -0.22
C LYS A 84 1.14 21.66 1.00
N TYR A 85 -0.07 21.96 1.47
CA TYR A 85 -0.75 21.22 2.52
C TYR A 85 -1.76 20.22 1.90
N PRO A 86 -2.13 19.14 2.60
CA PRO A 86 -3.04 18.13 2.07
C PRO A 86 -4.34 18.67 1.49
N HIS A 87 -4.95 19.67 2.10
CA HIS A 87 -6.20 20.28 1.63
C HIS A 87 -6.09 20.99 0.28
N ALA A 88 -4.87 21.30 -0.18
CA ALA A 88 -4.61 21.91 -1.49
C ALA A 88 -4.29 20.87 -2.59
N LEU A 89 -4.50 19.57 -2.31
CA LEU A 89 -4.24 18.46 -3.22
C LEU A 89 -5.52 17.74 -3.60
N SER A 90 -5.58 17.21 -4.84
CA SER A 90 -6.63 16.28 -5.24
C SER A 90 -6.55 14.96 -4.46
N GLY A 91 -7.60 14.14 -4.46
CA GLY A 91 -7.61 12.83 -3.81
C GLY A 91 -6.49 11.91 -4.30
N GLY A 92 -6.28 11.82 -5.62
CA GLY A 92 -5.19 11.04 -6.20
C GLY A 92 -3.80 11.56 -5.83
N GLN A 93 -3.63 12.88 -5.74
CA GLN A 93 -2.39 13.49 -5.25
C GLN A 93 -2.15 13.16 -3.77
N GLN A 94 -3.19 13.26 -2.93
CA GLN A 94 -3.09 12.87 -1.51
C GLN A 94 -2.72 11.41 -1.33
N GLN A 95 -3.29 10.51 -2.12
CA GLN A 95 -2.98 9.09 -2.07
C GLN A 95 -1.53 8.81 -2.50
N ARG A 96 -1.06 9.45 -3.56
CA ARG A 96 0.35 9.34 -3.99
C ARG A 96 1.32 9.89 -2.92
N VAL A 97 0.96 10.95 -2.22
CA VAL A 97 1.71 11.43 -1.04
C VAL A 97 1.69 10.39 0.10
N ALA A 98 0.56 9.74 0.35
CA ALA A 98 0.46 8.70 1.37
C ALA A 98 1.36 7.48 1.04
N ILE A 99 1.42 7.08 -0.23
CA ILE A 99 2.35 6.05 -0.72
C ILE A 99 3.80 6.50 -0.50
N ALA A 100 4.16 7.70 -0.96
CA ALA A 100 5.51 8.26 -0.79
C ALA A 100 5.91 8.36 0.69
N ARG A 101 4.98 8.75 1.57
CA ARG A 101 5.21 8.80 3.02
C ARG A 101 5.52 7.43 3.60
N ALA A 102 4.79 6.39 3.19
CA ALA A 102 5.06 5.02 3.65
C ALA A 102 6.45 4.55 3.15
N LEU A 103 6.78 4.82 1.89
CA LEU A 103 8.08 4.50 1.29
C LEU A 103 9.26 5.26 1.92
N ALA A 104 9.03 6.44 2.51
CA ALA A 104 10.08 7.23 3.16
C ALA A 104 10.73 6.50 4.33
N MET A 105 10.02 5.54 4.92
CA MET A 105 10.55 4.64 5.97
C MET A 105 11.41 3.51 5.41
N GLN A 106 11.48 3.30 4.08
CA GLN A 106 12.15 2.18 3.42
C GLN A 106 11.68 0.82 3.98
N PRO A 107 10.38 0.54 3.93
CA PRO A 107 9.84 -0.71 4.44
C PRO A 107 10.23 -1.88 3.53
N ARG A 108 10.27 -3.09 4.08
CA ARG A 108 10.45 -4.34 3.33
C ARG A 108 9.15 -4.84 2.70
N VAL A 109 8.03 -4.50 3.32
CA VAL A 109 6.69 -4.91 2.87
C VAL A 109 5.76 -3.71 2.87
N MET A 110 4.97 -3.57 1.82
CA MET A 110 3.90 -2.57 1.71
C MET A 110 2.53 -3.23 1.77
N LEU A 111 1.67 -2.74 2.63
CA LEU A 111 0.26 -3.14 2.74
C LEU A 111 -0.60 -2.03 2.14
N PHE A 112 -1.51 -2.40 1.25
CA PHE A 112 -2.48 -1.49 0.65
C PHE A 112 -3.89 -1.97 0.96
N ASP A 113 -4.67 -1.11 1.60
CA ASP A 113 -6.06 -1.38 1.95
C ASP A 113 -6.97 -0.50 1.10
N GLU A 114 -7.48 -1.07 0.00
CA GLU A 114 -8.33 -0.41 -0.99
C GLU A 114 -7.84 1.01 -1.40
N PRO A 115 -6.61 1.15 -1.90
CA PRO A 115 -5.96 2.45 -2.08
C PRO A 115 -6.65 3.38 -3.10
N THR A 116 -7.59 2.87 -3.89
CA THR A 116 -8.29 3.62 -4.94
C THR A 116 -9.78 3.84 -4.65
N SER A 117 -10.35 3.20 -3.62
CA SER A 117 -11.81 3.20 -3.38
C SER A 117 -12.40 4.58 -3.02
N ALA A 118 -11.57 5.52 -2.55
CA ALA A 118 -11.98 6.88 -2.21
C ALA A 118 -11.68 7.89 -3.34
N LEU A 119 -11.34 7.42 -4.55
CA LEU A 119 -10.90 8.26 -5.66
C LEU A 119 -11.93 8.29 -6.79
N ASP A 120 -11.99 9.43 -7.47
CA ASP A 120 -12.68 9.52 -8.74
C ASP A 120 -11.95 8.67 -9.82
N PRO A 121 -12.69 8.09 -10.79
CA PRO A 121 -12.11 7.20 -11.80
C PRO A 121 -10.91 7.78 -12.56
N GLU A 122 -10.91 9.09 -12.81
CA GLU A 122 -9.81 9.77 -13.50
C GLU A 122 -8.49 9.74 -12.70
N MET A 123 -8.58 9.69 -11.36
CA MET A 123 -7.42 9.70 -10.46
C MET A 123 -6.90 8.29 -10.14
N VAL A 124 -7.72 7.25 -10.33
CA VAL A 124 -7.37 5.86 -10.05
C VAL A 124 -6.13 5.44 -10.83
N LYS A 125 -6.07 5.78 -12.12
CA LYS A 125 -4.98 5.40 -13.00
C LYS A 125 -3.61 5.87 -12.47
N GLU A 126 -3.51 7.13 -12.04
CA GLU A 126 -2.25 7.69 -11.54
C GLU A 126 -1.72 6.96 -10.31
N VAL A 127 -2.62 6.53 -9.42
CA VAL A 127 -2.25 5.75 -8.22
C VAL A 127 -1.83 4.34 -8.60
N LEU A 128 -2.57 3.67 -9.50
CA LEU A 128 -2.22 2.34 -9.97
C LEU A 128 -0.89 2.32 -10.73
N ASP A 129 -0.57 3.37 -11.50
CA ASP A 129 0.71 3.49 -12.21
C ASP A 129 1.89 3.57 -11.23
N VAL A 130 1.75 4.29 -10.10
CA VAL A 130 2.74 4.27 -9.02
C VAL A 130 2.88 2.88 -8.42
N MET A 131 1.76 2.18 -8.16
CA MET A 131 1.80 0.83 -7.59
C MET A 131 2.43 -0.20 -8.55
N ARG A 132 2.21 -0.07 -9.89
CA ARG A 132 2.91 -0.88 -10.90
C ARG A 132 4.42 -0.69 -10.82
N GLN A 133 4.87 0.55 -10.78
CA GLN A 133 6.31 0.86 -10.65
C GLN A 133 6.92 0.28 -9.36
N LEU A 134 6.15 0.19 -8.28
CA LEU A 134 6.61 -0.48 -7.05
C LEU A 134 6.76 -1.98 -7.24
N ALA A 135 5.79 -2.64 -7.89
CA ALA A 135 5.86 -4.06 -8.21
C ALA A 135 7.06 -4.36 -9.12
N ASP A 136 7.23 -3.60 -10.19
CA ASP A 136 8.35 -3.73 -11.14
C ASP A 136 9.71 -3.55 -10.46
N SER A 137 9.77 -2.76 -9.39
CA SER A 137 10.98 -2.58 -8.58
C SER A 137 11.25 -3.73 -7.60
N GLY A 138 10.40 -4.78 -7.58
CA GLY A 138 10.52 -5.94 -6.69
C GLY A 138 10.04 -5.70 -5.26
N MET A 139 9.21 -4.68 -5.02
CA MET A 139 8.63 -4.43 -3.70
C MET A 139 7.63 -5.53 -3.33
N THR A 140 7.82 -6.16 -2.19
CA THR A 140 6.81 -7.08 -1.63
C THR A 140 5.58 -6.31 -1.21
N MET A 141 4.43 -6.65 -1.80
CA MET A 141 3.17 -5.97 -1.54
C MET A 141 2.04 -6.95 -1.21
N LEU A 142 1.20 -6.60 -0.24
CA LEU A 142 -0.12 -7.21 -0.04
C LEU A 142 -1.17 -6.15 -0.32
N VAL A 143 -2.03 -6.39 -1.31
CA VAL A 143 -2.98 -5.40 -1.81
C VAL A 143 -4.40 -5.93 -1.71
N VAL A 144 -5.25 -5.26 -0.95
CA VAL A 144 -6.70 -5.43 -1.01
C VAL A 144 -7.23 -4.45 -2.04
N THR A 145 -7.92 -4.94 -3.07
CA THR A 145 -8.35 -4.08 -4.18
C THR A 145 -9.58 -4.64 -4.90
N HIS A 146 -10.34 -3.75 -5.50
CA HIS A 146 -11.39 -4.03 -6.47
C HIS A 146 -10.92 -3.83 -7.92
N GLU A 147 -9.68 -3.40 -8.14
CA GLU A 147 -9.10 -3.16 -9.46
C GLU A 147 -8.63 -4.47 -10.08
N MET A 148 -9.54 -5.22 -10.68
CA MET A 148 -9.25 -6.55 -11.23
C MET A 148 -8.25 -6.52 -12.39
N GLY A 149 -8.25 -5.44 -13.18
CA GLY A 149 -7.25 -5.23 -14.25
C GLY A 149 -5.84 -5.13 -13.68
N PHE A 150 -5.67 -4.34 -12.63
CA PHE A 150 -4.40 -4.20 -11.92
C PHE A 150 -3.96 -5.53 -11.28
N ALA A 151 -4.85 -6.22 -10.57
CA ALA A 151 -4.53 -7.50 -9.95
C ALA A 151 -4.10 -8.56 -11.00
N ARG A 152 -4.76 -8.60 -12.16
CA ARG A 152 -4.41 -9.51 -13.27
C ARG A 152 -3.01 -9.25 -13.83
N GLU A 153 -2.63 -7.97 -13.92
CA GLU A 153 -1.39 -7.53 -14.54
C GLU A 153 -0.18 -7.67 -13.62
N VAL A 154 -0.36 -7.39 -12.32
CA VAL A 154 0.76 -7.12 -11.40
C VAL A 154 0.94 -8.22 -10.34
N ALA A 155 -0.11 -8.96 -9.99
CA ALA A 155 -0.01 -9.91 -8.89
C ALA A 155 0.74 -11.19 -9.29
N ASP A 156 1.57 -11.71 -8.39
CA ASP A 156 2.13 -13.06 -8.48
C ASP A 156 1.12 -14.12 -8.01
N ARG A 157 0.27 -13.75 -7.04
CA ARG A 157 -0.75 -14.61 -6.43
C ARG A 157 -1.99 -13.80 -6.11
N VAL A 158 -3.15 -14.41 -6.34
CA VAL A 158 -4.46 -13.85 -6.00
C VAL A 158 -5.12 -14.74 -4.95
N LEU A 159 -5.57 -14.10 -3.86
CA LEU A 159 -6.32 -14.76 -2.78
C LEU A 159 -7.76 -14.25 -2.80
N PHE A 160 -8.71 -15.14 -2.90
CA PHE A 160 -10.13 -14.83 -2.82
C PHE A 160 -10.65 -15.14 -1.42
N PHE A 161 -11.08 -14.11 -0.74
CA PHE A 161 -11.70 -14.22 0.58
C PHE A 161 -13.21 -14.33 0.43
N ASP A 162 -13.80 -15.30 1.11
CA ASP A 162 -15.24 -15.47 1.21
C ASP A 162 -15.57 -15.92 2.63
N ASP A 163 -16.50 -15.25 3.28
CA ASP A 163 -16.96 -15.54 4.63
C ASP A 163 -15.81 -15.67 5.66
N GLY A 164 -14.86 -14.72 5.61
CA GLY A 164 -13.71 -14.65 6.53
C GLY A 164 -12.62 -15.71 6.33
N ARG A 165 -12.65 -16.44 5.20
CA ARG A 165 -11.69 -17.49 4.86
C ARG A 165 -11.12 -17.31 3.47
N ILE A 166 -9.90 -17.82 3.26
CA ILE A 166 -9.35 -17.95 1.92
C ILE A 166 -10.09 -19.11 1.23
N ALA A 167 -11.06 -18.77 0.38
CA ALA A 167 -11.87 -19.74 -0.35
C ALA A 167 -11.17 -20.25 -1.62
N PHE A 168 -10.24 -19.47 -2.16
CA PHE A 168 -9.45 -19.85 -3.33
C PHE A 168 -8.15 -19.04 -3.39
N GLU A 169 -7.10 -19.68 -3.89
CA GLU A 169 -5.79 -19.07 -4.12
C GLU A 169 -5.22 -19.64 -5.43
N ALA A 170 -4.74 -18.75 -6.32
CA ALA A 170 -4.12 -19.15 -7.58
C ALA A 170 -3.24 -18.02 -8.17
N PRO A 171 -2.35 -18.34 -9.11
CA PRO A 171 -1.74 -17.34 -9.98
C PRO A 171 -2.83 -16.59 -10.79
N PRO A 172 -2.57 -15.33 -11.21
CA PRO A 172 -3.54 -14.53 -11.98
C PRO A 172 -4.05 -15.23 -13.24
N THR A 173 -3.18 -15.94 -13.94
CA THR A 173 -3.53 -16.69 -15.16
C THR A 173 -4.61 -17.73 -14.92
N ASP A 174 -4.60 -18.40 -13.78
CA ASP A 174 -5.58 -19.43 -13.44
C ASP A 174 -6.82 -18.81 -12.79
N PHE A 175 -6.62 -17.80 -11.94
CA PHE A 175 -7.70 -17.09 -11.28
C PHE A 175 -8.63 -16.40 -12.31
N PHE A 176 -8.07 -15.55 -13.15
CA PHE A 176 -8.83 -14.78 -14.14
C PHE A 176 -9.09 -15.57 -15.45
N GLY A 177 -8.29 -16.58 -15.73
CA GLY A 177 -8.45 -17.43 -16.92
C GLY A 177 -9.52 -18.51 -16.80
N GLY A 178 -10.18 -18.62 -15.64
CA GLY A 178 -11.25 -19.59 -15.39
C GLY A 178 -10.77 -21.04 -15.33
N ARG A 179 -9.48 -21.28 -15.15
CA ARG A 179 -8.89 -22.63 -15.01
C ARG A 179 -9.09 -23.21 -13.60
N HIS A 180 -10.31 -23.07 -13.08
CA HIS A 180 -10.70 -23.58 -11.78
C HIS A 180 -12.20 -23.87 -11.75
N ASP A 181 -12.63 -24.76 -10.84
CA ASP A 181 -14.04 -25.13 -10.67
C ASP A 181 -14.72 -24.41 -9.49
N ASN A 182 -14.09 -23.40 -8.93
CA ASN A 182 -14.67 -22.65 -7.81
C ASN A 182 -15.84 -21.77 -8.29
N ALA A 183 -17.07 -22.21 -7.97
CA ALA A 183 -18.31 -21.53 -8.39
C ALA A 183 -18.43 -20.10 -7.81
N ARG A 184 -17.91 -19.85 -6.60
CA ARG A 184 -17.95 -18.53 -5.95
C ARG A 184 -17.05 -17.53 -6.69
N VAL A 185 -15.84 -17.96 -7.06
CA VAL A 185 -14.93 -17.13 -7.86
C VAL A 185 -15.53 -16.81 -9.21
N LYS A 186 -16.12 -17.82 -9.92
CA LYS A 186 -16.80 -17.62 -11.20
C LYS A 186 -17.93 -16.60 -11.09
N ALA A 187 -18.77 -16.72 -10.04
CA ALA A 187 -19.86 -15.78 -9.78
C ALA A 187 -19.35 -14.36 -9.43
N PHE A 188 -18.25 -14.23 -8.72
CA PHE A 188 -17.60 -12.96 -8.44
C PHE A 188 -17.07 -12.32 -9.73
N LEU A 189 -16.27 -13.04 -10.49
CA LEU A 189 -15.68 -12.54 -11.73
C LEU A 189 -16.72 -12.12 -12.76
N SER A 190 -17.86 -12.83 -12.86
CA SER A 190 -18.95 -12.45 -13.77
C SER A 190 -19.62 -11.12 -13.43
N ARG A 191 -19.51 -10.65 -12.18
CA ARG A 191 -20.07 -9.34 -11.71
C ARG A 191 -19.10 -8.18 -11.88
N VAL A 192 -17.79 -8.45 -11.85
CA VAL A 192 -16.75 -7.40 -11.90
C VAL A 192 -16.13 -7.26 -13.29
N ALA A 193 -16.51 -8.11 -14.25
CA ALA A 193 -16.01 -8.07 -15.64
C ALA A 193 -16.75 -7.07 -16.54
N HIS A 194 -17.49 -6.12 -15.95
CA HIS A 194 -18.24 -5.07 -16.68
C HIS A 194 -17.69 -3.69 -16.36
#